data_a6d0a74025f934abb90c44c033e71a8f
#
_entry.id   a6d0a74025f934abb90c44c033e71a8f
#
_cell.length_a   1.000
_cell.length_b   1.000
_cell.length_c   1.000
_cell.angle_alpha   90.00
_cell.angle_beta   90.00
_cell.angle_gamma   90.00
#
_symmetry.space_group_name_H-M   'P 1'
#
loop_
_entity.id
_entity.type
_entity.pdbx_description
1 polymer ?
#
loop_
_entity_poly.entity_id
_entity_poly.type
_entity_poly.pdbx_seq_one_letter_code
_entity_poly.pdbx_strand_id
1 'polypeptide(L)'
;MKRDQEIFDLIEREHQRQLKGMELIASENFVSDEVMQAMGSWLTNKYAEGYPGKRYYGGCEVVDEVETLAIERVKKLFGAEYANVQPHSGAQANAAVMLAVLKPGDTFMGLNLAHGGHLSHGSAVNTSGILYNPIGYNLNKETGRVDYDEMEKLALEHKPKLIIGGGSAYSREWDYKRMREIADKVGAIFMVDMAHPAGLIAAGLLDNPVKYAHIVTSTTHKTLRGPRGGIILMGKDFENPWGLTTPKGVVKMMSQLLNSAVFPGQQGGPLEHVIAAKAVAFNEALQPEFKEWALQVKKNAAKLAEELIKRGFAIVSGGTDNHSMLVDLRTKYPNLTGKVAEKALVAADITVNKNMVPFDTRSAFQTSGIRLGTPAITTRGAKEDLMVKIAEFIEEVLNDPENEAVIASVRQRVNDVMKDYPLFAY
;
A
#
# COMPACT_ATOMS: atom_id res chain seq x y z
N MET A 1 -7.42 14.75 35.71
CA MET A 1 -6.33 13.78 35.65
C MET A 1 -5.07 14.49 35.21
N LYS A 2 -3.88 14.09 35.71
CA LYS A 2 -2.60 14.63 35.19
C LYS A 2 -2.37 14.05 33.79
N ARG A 3 -1.70 14.83 32.93
CA ARG A 3 -1.26 14.36 31.63
C ARG A 3 -0.30 13.17 31.79
N ASP A 4 -0.49 12.14 30.99
CA ASP A 4 0.45 11.00 30.91
C ASP A 4 1.71 11.42 30.15
N GLN A 5 2.67 11.97 30.90
CA GLN A 5 3.88 12.56 30.32
C GLN A 5 4.74 11.51 29.63
N GLU A 6 4.77 10.28 30.13
CA GLU A 6 5.60 9.20 29.56
C GLU A 6 5.24 8.91 28.11
N ILE A 7 3.95 8.71 27.80
CA ILE A 7 3.53 8.44 26.40
C ILE A 7 3.73 9.67 25.50
N PHE A 8 3.51 10.89 26.02
CA PHE A 8 3.71 12.10 25.22
C PHE A 8 5.19 12.37 24.93
N ASP A 9 6.11 12.02 25.84
CA ASP A 9 7.55 12.08 25.58
C ASP A 9 7.98 11.08 24.50
N LEU A 10 7.37 9.88 24.44
CA LEU A 10 7.61 8.90 23.39
C LEU A 10 7.09 9.40 22.02
N ILE A 11 5.91 10.02 22.00
CA ILE A 11 5.34 10.64 20.79
C ILE A 11 6.29 11.75 20.27
N GLU A 12 6.79 12.60 21.15
CA GLU A 12 7.74 13.65 20.77
C GLU A 12 9.07 13.07 20.27
N ARG A 13 9.56 12.00 20.87
CA ARG A 13 10.78 11.30 20.39
C ARG A 13 10.58 10.74 18.97
N GLU A 14 9.41 10.17 18.67
CA GLU A 14 9.12 9.69 17.31
C GLU A 14 9.00 10.89 16.33
N HIS A 15 8.37 11.97 16.73
CA HIS A 15 8.33 13.20 15.92
C HIS A 15 9.74 13.70 15.59
N GLN A 16 10.65 13.74 16.58
CA GLN A 16 12.05 14.12 16.37
C GLN A 16 12.80 13.15 15.45
N ARG A 17 12.51 11.85 15.53
CA ARG A 17 13.07 10.86 14.60
C ARG A 17 12.63 11.15 13.16
N GLN A 18 11.34 11.40 12.95
CA GLN A 18 10.79 11.75 11.64
C GLN A 18 11.37 13.06 11.08
N LEU A 19 11.56 14.07 11.92
CA LEU A 19 12.15 15.36 11.52
C LEU A 19 13.60 15.21 11.02
N LYS A 20 14.41 14.39 11.69
CA LYS A 20 15.86 14.30 11.45
C LYS A 20 16.24 13.36 10.33
N GLY A 21 15.45 12.32 10.08
CA GLY A 21 15.79 11.24 9.16
C GLY A 21 15.21 11.41 7.76
N MET A 22 15.80 10.69 6.82
CA MET A 22 15.29 10.48 5.47
C MET A 22 14.40 9.24 5.46
N GLU A 23 13.08 9.43 5.31
CA GLU A 23 12.11 8.33 5.24
C GLU A 23 11.98 7.84 3.80
N LEU A 24 12.47 6.62 3.55
CA LEU A 24 12.46 5.96 2.24
C LEU A 24 11.70 4.64 2.22
N ILE A 25 10.94 4.32 3.29
CA ILE A 25 10.04 3.18 3.26
C ILE A 25 8.90 3.47 2.27
N ALA A 26 8.79 2.66 1.22
CA ALA A 26 7.85 2.88 0.11
C ALA A 26 6.36 2.90 0.52
N SER A 27 6.04 2.36 1.69
CA SER A 27 4.67 2.30 2.25
C SER A 27 4.39 3.38 3.29
N GLU A 28 5.30 4.33 3.51
CA GLU A 28 5.13 5.43 4.45
C GLU A 28 4.96 6.78 3.74
N ASN A 29 4.27 7.68 4.43
CA ASN A 29 4.07 9.05 4.00
C ASN A 29 3.75 9.93 5.21
N PHE A 30 3.80 11.25 5.03
CA PHE A 30 3.38 12.22 6.03
C PHE A 30 2.00 12.78 5.64
N VAL A 31 1.07 12.75 6.57
CA VAL A 31 -0.28 13.29 6.39
C VAL A 31 -0.29 14.79 6.70
N SER A 32 -1.30 15.50 6.18
CA SER A 32 -1.50 16.93 6.50
C SER A 32 -1.96 17.14 7.94
N ASP A 33 -1.84 18.38 8.41
CA ASP A 33 -2.37 18.81 9.70
C ASP A 33 -3.88 18.60 9.80
N GLU A 34 -4.64 18.80 8.71
CA GLU A 34 -6.08 18.59 8.69
C GLU A 34 -6.45 17.11 8.88
N VAL A 35 -5.68 16.19 8.27
CA VAL A 35 -5.84 14.75 8.50
C VAL A 35 -5.55 14.40 9.97
N MET A 36 -4.49 14.97 10.57
CA MET A 36 -4.16 14.77 12.00
C MET A 36 -5.24 15.34 12.92
N GLN A 37 -5.79 16.50 12.63
CA GLN A 37 -6.89 17.11 13.38
C GLN A 37 -8.17 16.25 13.32
N ALA A 38 -8.50 15.73 12.14
CA ALA A 38 -9.64 14.82 11.98
C ALA A 38 -9.46 13.53 12.79
N MET A 39 -8.25 12.96 12.81
CA MET A 39 -7.90 11.78 13.62
C MET A 39 -8.07 11.99 15.12
N GLY A 40 -7.78 13.17 15.62
CA GLY A 40 -7.91 13.56 17.03
C GLY A 40 -9.26 14.19 17.39
N SER A 41 -10.29 14.03 16.56
CA SER A 41 -11.58 14.69 16.73
C SER A 41 -12.54 13.97 17.70
N TRP A 42 -13.65 14.66 18.02
CA TRP A 42 -14.76 14.16 18.86
C TRP A 42 -15.42 12.88 18.30
N LEU A 43 -15.25 12.59 17.00
CA LEU A 43 -15.77 11.40 16.34
C LEU A 43 -15.20 10.09 16.93
N THR A 44 -14.06 10.17 17.62
CA THR A 44 -13.49 9.06 18.42
C THR A 44 -14.47 8.50 19.45
N ASN A 45 -15.42 9.31 19.96
CA ASN A 45 -16.34 8.92 21.01
C ASN A 45 -17.58 8.18 20.50
N LYS A 46 -17.83 8.17 19.18
CA LYS A 46 -19.08 7.69 18.61
C LYS A 46 -19.06 6.22 18.21
N TYR A 47 -20.05 5.47 18.66
CA TYR A 47 -20.30 4.08 18.25
C TYR A 47 -21.41 4.04 17.18
N ALA A 48 -21.09 3.51 15.98
CA ALA A 48 -21.97 3.63 14.81
C ALA A 48 -22.03 2.34 13.96
N GLU A 49 -22.24 1.17 14.59
CA GLU A 49 -22.41 -0.09 13.85
C GLU A 49 -23.52 0.00 12.80
N GLY A 50 -23.28 -0.59 11.65
CA GLY A 50 -24.14 -0.51 10.47
C GLY A 50 -23.57 0.43 9.42
N TYR A 51 -24.43 0.99 8.59
CA TYR A 51 -24.08 1.87 7.47
C TYR A 51 -24.95 3.13 7.49
N PRO A 52 -24.59 4.21 6.78
CA PRO A 52 -25.41 5.42 6.72
C PRO A 52 -26.88 5.13 6.45
N GLY A 53 -27.76 5.70 7.27
CA GLY A 53 -29.21 5.46 7.22
C GLY A 53 -29.69 4.08 7.71
N LYS A 54 -28.77 3.19 8.10
CA LYS A 54 -29.07 1.82 8.58
C LYS A 54 -28.19 1.44 9.76
N ARG A 55 -28.16 2.29 10.79
CA ARG A 55 -27.36 2.08 12.00
C ARG A 55 -28.12 1.26 13.04
N TYR A 56 -27.37 0.56 13.87
CA TYR A 56 -27.91 -0.16 15.02
C TYR A 56 -28.00 0.73 16.27
N TYR A 57 -27.43 1.94 16.25
CA TYR A 57 -27.38 2.90 17.35
C TYR A 57 -28.02 4.22 16.97
N GLY A 58 -28.60 4.93 17.96
CA GLY A 58 -29.11 6.29 17.80
C GLY A 58 -27.99 7.35 17.78
N GLY A 59 -28.34 8.58 17.41
CA GLY A 59 -27.42 9.74 17.38
C GLY A 59 -26.34 9.60 16.29
N CYS A 60 -26.67 9.01 15.15
CA CYS A 60 -25.73 8.77 14.06
C CYS A 60 -25.91 9.72 12.86
N GLU A 61 -26.83 10.68 12.95
CA GLU A 61 -27.15 11.61 11.87
C GLU A 61 -25.91 12.35 11.33
N VAL A 62 -25.03 12.82 12.21
CA VAL A 62 -23.81 13.53 11.80
C VAL A 62 -22.75 12.59 11.24
N VAL A 63 -22.54 11.41 11.86
CA VAL A 63 -21.58 10.44 11.34
C VAL A 63 -22.05 9.80 10.03
N ASP A 64 -23.34 9.75 9.77
CA ASP A 64 -23.90 9.34 8.48
C ASP A 64 -23.49 10.32 7.37
N GLU A 65 -23.49 11.63 7.65
CA GLU A 65 -23.01 12.65 6.73
C GLU A 65 -21.49 12.52 6.50
N VAL A 66 -20.71 12.31 7.56
CA VAL A 66 -19.26 12.13 7.49
C VAL A 66 -18.89 10.93 6.62
N GLU A 67 -19.50 9.76 6.89
CA GLU A 67 -19.22 8.54 6.13
C GLU A 67 -19.71 8.66 4.68
N THR A 68 -20.88 9.26 4.45
CA THR A 68 -21.40 9.51 3.11
C THR A 68 -20.45 10.43 2.32
N LEU A 69 -19.93 11.48 2.95
CA LEU A 69 -18.96 12.38 2.32
C LEU A 69 -17.68 11.66 1.92
N ALA A 70 -17.17 10.78 2.79
CA ALA A 70 -15.99 9.97 2.48
C ALA A 70 -16.24 9.03 1.29
N ILE A 71 -17.40 8.36 1.27
CA ILE A 71 -17.83 7.48 0.18
C ILE A 71 -17.91 8.25 -1.15
N GLU A 72 -18.60 9.39 -1.18
CA GLU A 72 -18.76 10.15 -2.41
C GLU A 72 -17.44 10.72 -2.93
N ARG A 73 -16.56 11.18 -2.04
CA ARG A 73 -15.22 11.67 -2.43
C ARG A 73 -14.36 10.57 -3.03
N VAL A 74 -14.31 9.39 -2.43
CA VAL A 74 -13.49 8.28 -2.96
C VAL A 74 -14.07 7.70 -4.25
N LYS A 75 -15.40 7.64 -4.39
CA LYS A 75 -16.07 7.29 -5.65
C LYS A 75 -15.68 8.24 -6.77
N LYS A 76 -15.74 9.56 -6.51
CA LYS A 76 -15.32 10.59 -7.46
C LYS A 76 -13.85 10.46 -7.83
N LEU A 77 -12.99 10.21 -6.84
CA LEU A 77 -11.54 10.13 -7.01
C LEU A 77 -11.11 9.00 -7.96
N PHE A 78 -11.76 7.85 -7.88
CA PHE A 78 -11.42 6.67 -8.69
C PHE A 78 -12.42 6.34 -9.81
N GLY A 79 -13.51 7.07 -9.92
CA GLY A 79 -14.57 6.78 -10.90
C GLY A 79 -15.33 5.49 -10.56
N ALA A 80 -15.54 5.21 -9.28
CA ALA A 80 -16.25 4.02 -8.80
C ALA A 80 -17.74 4.28 -8.59
N GLU A 81 -18.58 3.27 -8.83
CA GLU A 81 -20.02 3.32 -8.47
C GLU A 81 -20.26 2.95 -7.00
N TYR A 82 -19.42 2.06 -6.46
CA TYR A 82 -19.52 1.58 -5.08
C TYR A 82 -18.21 1.82 -4.33
N ALA A 83 -18.35 2.20 -3.05
CA ALA A 83 -17.26 2.27 -2.11
C ALA A 83 -17.70 1.86 -0.70
N ASN A 84 -16.82 1.15 0.02
CA ASN A 84 -16.90 0.93 1.45
C ASN A 84 -15.64 1.51 2.10
N VAL A 85 -15.81 2.45 3.02
CA VAL A 85 -14.73 3.18 3.68
C VAL A 85 -14.48 2.71 5.13
N GLN A 86 -15.21 1.69 5.59
CA GLN A 86 -15.11 1.18 6.96
C GLN A 86 -13.92 0.24 7.24
N PRO A 87 -13.28 -0.46 6.28
CA PRO A 87 -12.14 -1.31 6.61
C PRO A 87 -11.07 -0.57 7.41
N HIS A 88 -10.66 -1.15 8.56
CA HIS A 88 -9.67 -0.54 9.44
C HIS A 88 -8.25 -0.58 8.86
N SER A 89 -8.00 -1.48 7.92
CA SER A 89 -6.73 -1.61 7.20
C SER A 89 -6.92 -2.22 5.81
N GLY A 90 -5.90 -2.14 4.95
CA GLY A 90 -5.89 -2.84 3.67
C GLY A 90 -5.99 -4.36 3.82
N ALA A 91 -5.34 -4.93 4.83
CA ALA A 91 -5.42 -6.37 5.12
C ALA A 91 -6.86 -6.79 5.48
N GLN A 92 -7.59 -5.98 6.24
CA GLN A 92 -9.00 -6.24 6.56
C GLN A 92 -9.91 -6.03 5.35
N ALA A 93 -9.61 -5.05 4.48
CA ALA A 93 -10.31 -4.91 3.20
C ALA A 93 -10.14 -6.17 2.33
N ASN A 94 -8.92 -6.68 2.18
CA ASN A 94 -8.64 -7.92 1.45
C ASN A 94 -9.33 -9.12 2.09
N ALA A 95 -9.27 -9.25 3.41
CA ALA A 95 -9.93 -10.34 4.13
C ALA A 95 -11.46 -10.28 4.02
N ALA A 96 -12.07 -9.09 3.99
CA ALA A 96 -13.50 -8.91 3.76
C ALA A 96 -13.91 -9.35 2.33
N VAL A 97 -13.12 -8.99 1.32
CA VAL A 97 -13.34 -9.48 -0.05
C VAL A 97 -13.25 -11.00 -0.10
N MET A 98 -12.20 -11.60 0.49
CA MET A 98 -12.06 -13.06 0.54
C MET A 98 -13.23 -13.73 1.25
N LEU A 99 -13.68 -13.20 2.38
CA LEU A 99 -14.84 -13.71 3.10
C LEU A 99 -16.14 -13.63 2.27
N ALA A 100 -16.29 -12.60 1.44
CA ALA A 100 -17.45 -12.44 0.57
C ALA A 100 -17.45 -13.40 -0.62
N VAL A 101 -16.27 -13.78 -1.16
CA VAL A 101 -16.16 -14.51 -2.44
C VAL A 101 -15.64 -15.94 -2.31
N LEU A 102 -15.03 -16.30 -1.17
CA LEU A 102 -14.41 -17.61 -0.95
C LEU A 102 -15.05 -18.33 0.26
N LYS A 103 -14.95 -19.64 0.23
CA LYS A 103 -15.17 -20.51 1.39
C LYS A 103 -13.82 -21.09 1.85
N PRO A 104 -13.66 -21.47 3.14
CA PRO A 104 -12.45 -22.15 3.59
C PRO A 104 -12.07 -23.31 2.68
N GLY A 105 -10.79 -23.37 2.28
CA GLY A 105 -10.25 -24.36 1.34
C GLY A 105 -10.40 -24.01 -0.15
N ASP A 106 -11.13 -22.95 -0.51
CA ASP A 106 -11.21 -22.51 -1.91
C ASP A 106 -9.84 -22.01 -2.42
N THR A 107 -9.59 -22.28 -3.70
CA THR A 107 -8.35 -21.86 -4.37
C THR A 107 -8.45 -20.43 -4.85
N PHE A 108 -7.40 -19.65 -4.61
CA PHE A 108 -7.20 -18.32 -5.18
C PHE A 108 -5.76 -18.12 -5.63
N MET A 109 -5.51 -17.10 -6.47
CA MET A 109 -4.19 -16.77 -6.96
C MET A 109 -3.76 -15.36 -6.53
N GLY A 110 -2.48 -15.20 -6.19
CA GLY A 110 -1.84 -13.92 -5.90
C GLY A 110 -0.37 -13.92 -6.27
N LEU A 111 0.25 -12.74 -6.35
CA LEU A 111 1.70 -12.65 -6.55
C LEU A 111 2.44 -13.27 -5.36
N ASN A 112 3.40 -14.15 -5.65
CA ASN A 112 4.22 -14.80 -4.63
C ASN A 112 4.91 -13.75 -3.74
N LEU A 113 4.88 -13.96 -2.41
CA LEU A 113 5.47 -13.06 -1.43
C LEU A 113 6.95 -12.78 -1.72
N ALA A 114 7.71 -13.81 -2.10
CA ALA A 114 9.13 -13.69 -2.44
C ALA A 114 9.38 -12.87 -3.72
N HIS A 115 8.35 -12.68 -4.55
CA HIS A 115 8.39 -11.90 -5.78
C HIS A 115 7.73 -10.52 -5.65
N GLY A 116 7.43 -10.10 -4.44
CA GLY A 116 6.88 -8.77 -4.15
C GLY A 116 5.39 -8.75 -3.83
N GLY A 117 4.74 -9.89 -3.64
CA GLY A 117 3.36 -9.98 -3.15
C GLY A 117 3.18 -9.40 -1.74
N HIS A 118 1.93 -9.28 -1.29
CA HIS A 118 1.61 -8.87 0.07
C HIS A 118 1.29 -10.10 0.95
N LEU A 119 1.51 -9.99 2.26
CA LEU A 119 1.18 -11.07 3.21
C LEU A 119 -0.26 -11.57 3.06
N SER A 120 -1.22 -10.65 2.88
CA SER A 120 -2.63 -11.00 2.71
C SER A 120 -2.99 -11.58 1.33
N HIS A 121 -2.00 -11.83 0.46
CA HIS A 121 -2.19 -12.48 -0.84
C HIS A 121 -1.80 -13.97 -0.81
N GLY A 122 -1.86 -14.63 0.36
CA GLY A 122 -1.67 -16.08 0.48
C GLY A 122 -0.45 -16.51 1.25
N SER A 123 0.19 -15.63 2.03
CA SER A 123 1.27 -16.05 2.92
C SER A 123 0.77 -17.08 3.93
N ALA A 124 1.53 -18.16 4.14
CA ALA A 124 1.18 -19.25 5.05
C ALA A 124 0.99 -18.83 6.52
N VAL A 125 1.54 -17.67 6.91
CA VAL A 125 1.39 -17.10 8.25
C VAL A 125 0.24 -16.09 8.36
N ASN A 126 -0.44 -15.81 7.24
CA ASN A 126 -1.57 -14.90 7.18
C ASN A 126 -2.89 -15.68 7.08
N THR A 127 -3.98 -15.13 7.59
CA THR A 127 -5.32 -15.72 7.50
C THR A 127 -5.67 -16.19 6.10
N SER A 128 -5.22 -15.47 5.05
CA SER A 128 -5.45 -15.84 3.65
C SER A 128 -4.79 -17.18 3.28
N GLY A 129 -3.59 -17.45 3.75
CA GLY A 129 -2.91 -18.74 3.52
C GLY A 129 -3.31 -19.85 4.50
N ILE A 130 -3.89 -19.49 5.65
CA ILE A 130 -4.37 -20.45 6.67
C ILE A 130 -5.75 -21.01 6.28
N LEU A 131 -6.65 -20.15 5.81
CA LEU A 131 -8.06 -20.52 5.54
C LEU A 131 -8.28 -21.01 4.11
N TYR A 132 -7.52 -20.54 3.16
CA TYR A 132 -7.71 -20.79 1.73
C TYR A 132 -6.51 -21.50 1.13
N ASN A 133 -6.65 -21.95 -0.14
CA ASN A 133 -5.58 -22.61 -0.90
C ASN A 133 -4.93 -21.61 -1.87
N PRO A 134 -3.84 -20.90 -1.50
CA PRO A 134 -3.19 -19.94 -2.37
C PRO A 134 -2.29 -20.58 -3.41
N ILE A 135 -2.41 -20.14 -4.66
CA ILE A 135 -1.48 -20.43 -5.75
C ILE A 135 -0.72 -19.16 -6.07
N GLY A 136 0.60 -19.20 -5.91
CA GLY A 136 1.46 -18.06 -6.23
C GLY A 136 1.85 -18.01 -7.70
N TYR A 137 1.60 -16.89 -8.40
CA TYR A 137 2.26 -16.62 -9.67
C TYR A 137 3.53 -15.79 -9.46
N ASN A 138 4.43 -15.81 -10.46
CA ASN A 138 5.78 -15.31 -10.30
C ASN A 138 6.09 -14.14 -11.25
N LEU A 139 7.24 -13.51 -11.02
CA LEU A 139 7.88 -12.66 -12.00
C LEU A 139 8.72 -13.51 -12.95
N ASN A 140 8.82 -13.08 -14.20
CA ASN A 140 9.72 -13.65 -15.17
C ASN A 140 11.18 -13.37 -14.74
N LYS A 141 12.01 -14.40 -14.79
CA LYS A 141 13.39 -14.35 -14.25
C LYS A 141 14.30 -13.37 -15.01
N GLU A 142 14.08 -13.24 -16.31
CA GLU A 142 14.92 -12.42 -17.17
C GLU A 142 14.54 -10.93 -17.09
N THR A 143 13.22 -10.67 -17.06
CA THR A 143 12.72 -9.30 -17.14
C THR A 143 12.43 -8.67 -15.77
N GLY A 144 12.26 -9.49 -14.72
CA GLY A 144 11.79 -9.03 -13.41
C GLY A 144 10.35 -8.47 -13.43
N ARG A 145 9.57 -8.78 -14.47
CA ARG A 145 8.17 -8.36 -14.64
C ARG A 145 7.23 -9.54 -14.43
N VAL A 146 5.96 -9.25 -14.14
CA VAL A 146 4.92 -10.30 -14.02
C VAL A 146 4.89 -11.16 -15.29
N ASP A 147 4.93 -12.48 -15.10
CA ASP A 147 4.81 -13.45 -16.17
C ASP A 147 3.32 -13.79 -16.36
N TYR A 148 2.67 -13.06 -17.26
CA TYR A 148 1.24 -13.23 -17.52
C TYR A 148 0.92 -14.54 -18.23
N ASP A 149 1.87 -15.13 -18.97
CA ASP A 149 1.67 -16.42 -19.64
C ASP A 149 1.77 -17.57 -18.63
N GLU A 150 2.73 -17.53 -17.70
CA GLU A 150 2.76 -18.45 -16.55
C GLU A 150 1.48 -18.31 -15.71
N MET A 151 1.07 -17.07 -15.43
CA MET A 151 -0.15 -16.78 -14.68
C MET A 151 -1.39 -17.39 -15.34
N GLU A 152 -1.54 -17.27 -16.67
CA GLU A 152 -2.65 -17.86 -17.40
C GLU A 152 -2.62 -19.41 -17.33
N LYS A 153 -1.45 -20.01 -17.51
CA LYS A 153 -1.26 -21.46 -17.38
C LYS A 153 -1.70 -21.96 -16.00
N LEU A 154 -1.22 -21.32 -14.94
CA LEU A 154 -1.60 -21.65 -13.56
C LEU A 154 -3.11 -21.47 -13.32
N ALA A 155 -3.71 -20.41 -13.85
CA ALA A 155 -5.15 -20.18 -13.73
C ALA A 155 -5.98 -21.29 -14.40
N LEU A 156 -5.59 -21.72 -15.60
CA LEU A 156 -6.26 -22.80 -16.32
C LEU A 156 -6.11 -24.16 -15.60
N GLU A 157 -4.94 -24.41 -15.00
CA GLU A 157 -4.64 -25.64 -14.25
C GLU A 157 -5.41 -25.70 -12.93
N HIS A 158 -5.35 -24.63 -12.13
CA HIS A 158 -5.87 -24.63 -10.75
C HIS A 158 -7.30 -24.09 -10.61
N LYS A 159 -7.83 -23.43 -11.64
CA LYS A 159 -9.19 -22.86 -11.70
C LYS A 159 -9.57 -22.08 -10.41
N PRO A 160 -8.79 -21.08 -10.04
CA PRO A 160 -9.05 -20.30 -8.83
C PRO A 160 -10.40 -19.59 -8.91
N LYS A 161 -11.05 -19.36 -7.77
CA LYS A 161 -12.28 -18.56 -7.67
C LYS A 161 -12.00 -17.07 -7.58
N LEU A 162 -10.79 -16.70 -7.15
CA LEU A 162 -10.34 -15.31 -7.01
C LEU A 162 -8.91 -15.20 -7.58
N ILE A 163 -8.66 -14.17 -8.36
CA ILE A 163 -7.31 -13.77 -8.80
C ILE A 163 -7.03 -12.37 -8.26
N ILE A 164 -5.89 -12.21 -7.59
CA ILE A 164 -5.47 -10.94 -6.99
C ILE A 164 -4.32 -10.36 -7.80
N GLY A 165 -4.52 -9.15 -8.34
CA GLY A 165 -3.47 -8.29 -8.87
C GLY A 165 -3.00 -7.31 -7.81
N GLY A 166 -1.73 -6.89 -7.91
CA GLY A 166 -1.13 -5.96 -6.97
C GLY A 166 0.02 -6.59 -6.17
N GLY A 167 0.86 -5.74 -5.61
CA GLY A 167 2.04 -6.17 -4.86
C GLY A 167 2.65 -5.05 -4.03
N SER A 168 3.46 -5.44 -3.05
CA SER A 168 4.14 -4.52 -2.11
C SER A 168 5.50 -4.05 -2.62
N ALA A 169 6.15 -4.82 -3.49
CA ALA A 169 7.50 -4.56 -3.98
C ALA A 169 7.62 -4.76 -5.50
N TYR A 170 6.59 -4.38 -6.24
CA TYR A 170 6.59 -4.42 -7.70
C TYR A 170 6.64 -3.00 -8.26
N SER A 171 7.69 -2.69 -9.01
CA SER A 171 8.02 -1.31 -9.43
C SER A 171 7.50 -0.95 -10.83
N ARG A 172 6.82 -1.86 -11.51
CA ARG A 172 6.31 -1.63 -12.88
C ARG A 172 4.80 -1.51 -12.92
N GLU A 173 4.28 -1.01 -14.01
CA GLU A 173 2.84 -1.02 -14.26
C GLU A 173 2.28 -2.43 -14.43
N TRP A 174 1.04 -2.61 -14.05
CA TRP A 174 0.30 -3.86 -14.17
C TRP A 174 -0.55 -3.84 -15.45
N ASP A 175 -0.58 -4.92 -16.19
CA ASP A 175 -1.54 -5.10 -17.27
C ASP A 175 -2.87 -5.65 -16.71
N TYR A 176 -3.66 -4.75 -16.13
CA TYR A 176 -4.97 -5.10 -15.56
C TYR A 176 -5.93 -5.68 -16.58
N LYS A 177 -5.84 -5.26 -17.86
CA LYS A 177 -6.66 -5.79 -18.94
C LYS A 177 -6.34 -7.27 -19.18
N ARG A 178 -5.06 -7.61 -19.31
CA ARG A 178 -4.61 -8.99 -19.50
C ARG A 178 -4.99 -9.86 -18.29
N MET A 179 -4.83 -9.36 -17.08
CA MET A 179 -5.25 -10.07 -15.87
C MET A 179 -6.75 -10.33 -15.83
N ARG A 180 -7.57 -9.36 -16.26
CA ARG A 180 -9.02 -9.53 -16.38
C ARG A 180 -9.37 -10.61 -17.39
N GLU A 181 -8.75 -10.62 -18.56
CA GLU A 181 -8.95 -11.64 -19.58
C GLU A 181 -8.61 -13.05 -19.06
N ILE A 182 -7.54 -13.18 -18.27
CA ILE A 182 -7.18 -14.46 -17.63
C ILE A 182 -8.26 -14.88 -16.63
N ALA A 183 -8.72 -13.97 -15.78
CA ALA A 183 -9.77 -14.25 -14.80
C ALA A 183 -11.09 -14.70 -15.47
N ASP A 184 -11.49 -14.02 -16.54
CA ASP A 184 -12.71 -14.34 -17.29
C ASP A 184 -12.64 -15.75 -17.93
N LYS A 185 -11.47 -16.19 -18.43
CA LYS A 185 -11.26 -17.52 -18.99
C LYS A 185 -11.55 -18.65 -18.01
N VAL A 186 -11.38 -18.43 -16.73
CA VAL A 186 -11.56 -19.44 -15.67
C VAL A 186 -12.78 -19.16 -14.79
N GLY A 187 -13.53 -18.09 -15.07
CA GLY A 187 -14.70 -17.67 -14.28
C GLY A 187 -14.35 -17.18 -12.88
N ALA A 188 -13.14 -16.65 -12.67
CA ALA A 188 -12.69 -16.12 -11.39
C ALA A 188 -13.14 -14.67 -11.18
N ILE A 189 -13.41 -14.30 -9.94
CA ILE A 189 -13.46 -12.88 -9.55
C ILE A 189 -12.05 -12.30 -9.67
N PHE A 190 -11.91 -11.18 -10.37
CA PHE A 190 -10.66 -10.43 -10.45
C PHE A 190 -10.68 -9.27 -9.45
N MET A 191 -9.77 -9.33 -8.49
CA MET A 191 -9.54 -8.28 -7.49
C MET A 191 -8.18 -7.62 -7.73
N VAL A 192 -8.10 -6.32 -7.52
CA VAL A 192 -6.82 -5.58 -7.51
C VAL A 192 -6.63 -4.91 -6.17
N ASP A 193 -5.53 -5.23 -5.49
CA ASP A 193 -5.02 -4.48 -4.36
C ASP A 193 -4.09 -3.38 -4.89
N MET A 194 -4.61 -2.16 -5.02
CA MET A 194 -3.86 -1.01 -5.52
C MET A 194 -3.18 -0.19 -4.41
N ALA A 195 -3.04 -0.74 -3.21
CA ALA A 195 -2.60 0.01 -2.02
C ALA A 195 -1.32 0.83 -2.24
N HIS A 196 -0.30 0.25 -2.89
CA HIS A 196 0.96 0.94 -3.11
C HIS A 196 0.84 2.12 -4.09
N PRO A 197 0.34 1.95 -5.32
CA PRO A 197 0.25 3.04 -6.30
C PRO A 197 -1.03 3.89 -6.21
N ALA A 198 -1.91 3.69 -5.21
CA ALA A 198 -3.24 4.30 -5.18
C ALA A 198 -3.24 5.83 -5.39
N GLY A 199 -2.29 6.56 -4.80
CA GLY A 199 -2.17 8.01 -5.00
C GLY A 199 -1.76 8.38 -6.42
N LEU A 200 -0.90 7.60 -7.07
CA LEU A 200 -0.50 7.82 -8.46
C LEU A 200 -1.65 7.50 -9.43
N ILE A 201 -2.45 6.49 -9.12
CA ILE A 201 -3.67 6.14 -9.86
C ILE A 201 -4.70 7.25 -9.70
N ALA A 202 -4.94 7.74 -8.48
CA ALA A 202 -5.83 8.86 -8.20
C ALA A 202 -5.45 10.13 -8.97
N ALA A 203 -4.15 10.39 -9.11
CA ALA A 203 -3.60 11.51 -9.89
C ALA A 203 -3.67 11.30 -11.41
N GLY A 204 -4.11 10.13 -11.89
CA GLY A 204 -4.17 9.79 -13.32
C GLY A 204 -2.79 9.56 -13.96
N LEU A 205 -1.79 9.18 -13.17
CA LEU A 205 -0.41 8.94 -13.62
C LEU A 205 -0.09 7.46 -13.86
N LEU A 206 -0.98 6.57 -13.46
CA LEU A 206 -0.95 5.13 -13.73
C LEU A 206 -2.37 4.67 -14.10
N ASP A 207 -2.48 3.53 -14.78
CA ASP A 207 -3.78 3.01 -15.19
C ASP A 207 -4.65 2.64 -13.97
N ASN A 208 -5.94 2.89 -14.10
CA ASN A 208 -6.90 2.74 -13.01
C ASN A 208 -7.56 1.36 -13.07
N PRO A 209 -7.29 0.47 -12.09
CA PRO A 209 -7.84 -0.89 -12.06
C PRO A 209 -9.36 -0.95 -11.91
N VAL A 210 -10.01 0.11 -11.44
CA VAL A 210 -11.48 0.19 -11.32
C VAL A 210 -12.19 -0.03 -12.66
N LYS A 211 -11.51 0.24 -13.79
CA LYS A 211 -12.02 -0.01 -15.13
C LYS A 211 -12.07 -1.49 -15.52
N TYR A 212 -11.24 -2.33 -14.90
CA TYR A 212 -11.02 -3.71 -15.31
C TYR A 212 -11.41 -4.73 -14.25
N ALA A 213 -11.08 -4.44 -13.00
CA ALA A 213 -11.32 -5.36 -11.90
C ALA A 213 -12.80 -5.42 -11.51
N HIS A 214 -13.23 -6.58 -11.02
CA HIS A 214 -14.53 -6.72 -10.38
C HIS A 214 -14.57 -5.98 -9.05
N ILE A 215 -13.49 -6.09 -8.26
CA ILE A 215 -13.35 -5.48 -6.93
C ILE A 215 -11.94 -4.89 -6.83
N VAL A 216 -11.84 -3.71 -6.23
CA VAL A 216 -10.56 -3.06 -5.95
C VAL A 216 -10.45 -2.78 -4.47
N THR A 217 -9.32 -3.09 -3.87
CA THR A 217 -9.00 -2.71 -2.49
C THR A 217 -7.81 -1.76 -2.45
N SER A 218 -7.73 -0.98 -1.39
CA SER A 218 -6.56 -0.14 -1.13
C SER A 218 -6.39 0.13 0.35
N THR A 219 -5.17 0.51 0.72
CA THR A 219 -4.92 1.31 1.92
C THR A 219 -5.13 2.79 1.61
N THR A 220 -5.24 3.61 2.66
CA THR A 220 -5.38 5.07 2.52
C THR A 220 -4.12 5.86 2.88
N HIS A 221 -3.08 5.21 3.42
CA HIS A 221 -1.94 5.85 4.09
C HIS A 221 -0.59 5.76 3.36
N LYS A 222 -0.53 5.23 2.13
CA LYS A 222 0.72 5.14 1.35
C LYS A 222 0.82 6.33 0.39
N THR A 223 0.84 6.09 -0.90
CA THR A 223 0.81 7.18 -1.90
C THR A 223 -0.48 8.01 -1.86
N LEU A 224 -1.57 7.47 -1.33
CA LEU A 224 -2.81 8.25 -1.16
C LEU A 224 -2.75 9.29 -0.02
N ARG A 225 -1.72 9.24 0.81
CA ARG A 225 -1.37 10.25 1.82
C ARG A 225 -2.46 10.57 2.85
N GLY A 226 -3.27 9.57 3.19
CA GLY A 226 -4.33 9.68 4.19
C GLY A 226 -4.00 8.96 5.50
N PRO A 227 -4.99 8.83 6.40
CA PRO A 227 -4.84 8.09 7.65
C PRO A 227 -4.66 6.60 7.38
N ARG A 228 -4.12 5.86 8.36
CA ARG A 228 -4.06 4.40 8.28
C ARG A 228 -5.48 3.83 8.26
N GLY A 229 -5.79 3.10 7.19
CA GLY A 229 -7.11 2.52 6.95
C GLY A 229 -7.14 1.77 5.63
N GLY A 230 -8.31 1.21 5.29
CA GLY A 230 -8.57 0.52 4.03
C GLY A 230 -9.87 0.98 3.39
N ILE A 231 -10.02 0.66 2.11
CA ILE A 231 -11.23 0.88 1.30
C ILE A 231 -11.47 -0.30 0.36
N ILE A 232 -12.74 -0.48 -0.01
CA ILE A 232 -13.15 -1.42 -1.06
C ILE A 232 -13.97 -0.63 -2.08
N LEU A 233 -13.66 -0.82 -3.37
CA LEU A 233 -14.29 -0.12 -4.49
C LEU A 233 -14.78 -1.12 -5.54
N MET A 234 -15.81 -0.74 -6.31
CA MET A 234 -16.18 -1.38 -7.57
C MET A 234 -16.50 -0.31 -8.61
N GLY A 235 -16.05 -0.53 -9.86
CA GLY A 235 -16.38 0.33 -11.00
C GLY A 235 -17.85 0.22 -11.36
N LYS A 236 -18.41 -0.96 -11.23
CA LYS A 236 -19.83 -1.25 -11.43
C LYS A 236 -20.26 -2.32 -10.43
N ASP A 237 -21.42 -2.13 -9.81
CA ASP A 237 -22.03 -3.17 -8.97
C ASP A 237 -22.67 -4.27 -9.86
N PHE A 238 -22.68 -5.52 -9.37
CA PHE A 238 -23.19 -6.65 -10.12
C PHE A 238 -23.83 -7.70 -9.22
N GLU A 239 -24.72 -8.51 -9.78
CA GLU A 239 -25.31 -9.64 -9.07
C GLU A 239 -24.23 -10.67 -8.71
N ASN A 240 -24.29 -11.22 -7.49
CA ASN A 240 -23.34 -12.25 -7.11
C ASN A 240 -23.47 -13.49 -8.01
N PRO A 241 -22.35 -14.05 -8.49
CA PRO A 241 -22.38 -15.16 -9.45
C PRO A 241 -22.81 -16.51 -8.85
N TRP A 242 -23.04 -16.56 -7.54
CA TRP A 242 -23.42 -17.79 -6.81
C TRP A 242 -24.92 -17.92 -6.58
N GLY A 243 -25.73 -16.97 -7.04
CA GLY A 243 -27.18 -17.00 -6.88
C GLY A 243 -27.65 -16.84 -5.43
N LEU A 244 -26.83 -16.23 -4.56
CA LEU A 244 -27.21 -15.96 -3.18
C LEU A 244 -28.34 -14.94 -3.15
N THR A 245 -29.43 -15.25 -2.45
CA THR A 245 -30.63 -14.41 -2.41
C THR A 245 -30.86 -13.79 -1.04
N THR A 246 -31.66 -12.73 -1.04
CA THR A 246 -32.29 -12.17 0.16
C THR A 246 -33.39 -13.12 0.67
N PRO A 247 -33.91 -12.94 1.90
CA PRO A 247 -35.08 -13.69 2.39
C PRO A 247 -36.33 -13.56 1.50
N LYS A 248 -36.39 -12.52 0.67
CA LYS A 248 -37.49 -12.28 -0.29
C LYS A 248 -37.22 -12.91 -1.68
N GLY A 249 -36.16 -13.71 -1.84
CA GLY A 249 -35.82 -14.39 -3.09
C GLY A 249 -35.16 -13.52 -4.15
N VAL A 250 -34.78 -12.28 -3.85
CA VAL A 250 -34.06 -11.39 -4.77
C VAL A 250 -32.57 -11.69 -4.72
N VAL A 251 -31.92 -11.86 -5.87
CA VAL A 251 -30.47 -12.06 -5.95
C VAL A 251 -29.73 -10.86 -5.33
N LYS A 252 -28.78 -11.15 -4.44
CA LYS A 252 -27.99 -10.11 -3.78
C LYS A 252 -26.96 -9.51 -4.75
N MET A 253 -26.82 -8.20 -4.70
CA MET A 253 -25.72 -7.49 -5.35
C MET A 253 -24.40 -7.78 -4.63
N MET A 254 -23.27 -7.69 -5.34
CA MET A 254 -21.95 -7.89 -4.74
C MET A 254 -21.67 -6.86 -3.63
N SER A 255 -22.11 -5.62 -3.79
CA SER A 255 -22.03 -4.58 -2.74
C SER A 255 -22.65 -5.02 -1.41
N GLN A 256 -23.77 -5.75 -1.44
CA GLN A 256 -24.42 -6.26 -0.24
C GLN A 256 -23.58 -7.35 0.45
N LEU A 257 -22.91 -8.21 -0.34
CA LEU A 257 -22.00 -9.24 0.19
C LEU A 257 -20.76 -8.60 0.81
N LEU A 258 -20.15 -7.63 0.14
CA LEU A 258 -18.99 -6.91 0.64
C LEU A 258 -19.29 -6.12 1.90
N ASN A 259 -20.43 -5.40 1.95
CA ASN A 259 -20.86 -4.72 3.16
C ASN A 259 -21.07 -5.69 4.32
N SER A 260 -21.73 -6.83 4.07
CA SER A 260 -21.94 -7.85 5.10
C SER A 260 -20.63 -8.49 5.57
N ALA A 261 -19.65 -8.63 4.70
CA ALA A 261 -18.34 -9.19 5.02
C ALA A 261 -17.49 -8.21 5.86
N VAL A 262 -17.62 -6.89 5.64
CA VAL A 262 -16.99 -5.87 6.49
C VAL A 262 -17.72 -5.82 7.83
N PHE A 263 -19.01 -5.54 7.83
CA PHE A 263 -19.84 -5.49 9.01
C PHE A 263 -21.16 -6.26 8.77
N PRO A 264 -21.51 -7.23 9.62
CA PRO A 264 -20.85 -7.66 10.86
C PRO A 264 -19.79 -8.77 10.67
N GLY A 265 -19.39 -9.09 9.43
CA GLY A 265 -18.58 -10.26 9.14
C GLY A 265 -17.20 -10.27 9.80
N GLN A 266 -16.53 -9.13 9.83
CA GLN A 266 -15.17 -9.02 10.38
C GLN A 266 -15.00 -7.92 11.42
N GLN A 267 -15.78 -6.85 11.32
CA GLN A 267 -15.65 -5.66 12.16
C GLN A 267 -16.96 -5.40 12.93
N GLY A 268 -16.84 -4.66 14.04
CA GLY A 268 -17.91 -4.04 14.78
C GLY A 268 -18.05 -2.56 14.41
N GLY A 269 -18.03 -1.67 15.42
CA GLY A 269 -18.15 -0.23 15.23
C GLY A 269 -17.05 0.34 14.32
N PRO A 270 -17.42 1.14 13.31
CA PRO A 270 -16.44 1.81 12.46
C PRO A 270 -15.67 2.88 13.22
N LEU A 271 -14.45 3.20 12.74
CA LEU A 271 -13.62 4.24 13.31
C LEU A 271 -13.97 5.59 12.65
N GLU A 272 -14.98 6.28 13.16
CA GLU A 272 -15.55 7.47 12.52
C GLU A 272 -14.55 8.62 12.41
N HIS A 273 -13.64 8.78 13.37
CA HIS A 273 -12.53 9.73 13.29
C HIS A 273 -11.55 9.40 12.15
N VAL A 274 -11.31 8.12 11.87
CA VAL A 274 -10.49 7.68 10.72
C VAL A 274 -11.25 7.91 9.42
N ILE A 275 -12.57 7.66 9.39
CA ILE A 275 -13.40 7.91 8.20
C ILE A 275 -13.42 9.40 7.87
N ALA A 276 -13.55 10.28 8.87
CA ALA A 276 -13.41 11.73 8.69
C ALA A 276 -12.06 12.11 8.11
N ALA A 277 -10.98 11.56 8.64
CA ALA A 277 -9.63 11.78 8.13
C ALA A 277 -9.44 11.23 6.71
N LYS A 278 -10.07 10.09 6.35
CA LYS A 278 -10.16 9.62 4.96
C LYS A 278 -10.87 10.64 4.06
N ALA A 279 -11.99 11.21 4.53
CA ALA A 279 -12.73 12.22 3.77
C ALA A 279 -11.88 13.48 3.49
N VAL A 280 -11.07 13.92 4.46
CA VAL A 280 -10.09 15.00 4.28
C VAL A 280 -9.06 14.61 3.22
N ALA A 281 -8.40 13.48 3.38
CA ALA A 281 -7.36 13.03 2.44
C ALA A 281 -7.89 12.82 1.01
N PHE A 282 -9.11 12.32 0.84
CA PHE A 282 -9.72 12.20 -0.48
C PHE A 282 -10.02 13.56 -1.11
N ASN A 283 -10.37 14.57 -0.30
CA ASN A 283 -10.52 15.93 -0.80
C ASN A 283 -9.20 16.52 -1.25
N GLU A 284 -8.14 16.33 -0.48
CA GLU A 284 -6.77 16.73 -0.87
C GLU A 284 -6.35 16.05 -2.19
N ALA A 285 -6.62 14.74 -2.32
CA ALA A 285 -6.28 13.98 -3.52
C ALA A 285 -7.07 14.40 -4.77
N LEU A 286 -8.21 15.08 -4.62
CA LEU A 286 -8.98 15.67 -5.71
C LEU A 286 -8.44 17.03 -6.17
N GLN A 287 -7.50 17.64 -5.45
CA GLN A 287 -6.94 18.96 -5.81
C GLN A 287 -5.82 18.84 -6.85
N PRO A 288 -5.61 19.87 -7.68
CA PRO A 288 -4.52 19.89 -8.67
C PRO A 288 -3.12 19.70 -8.05
N GLU A 289 -2.88 20.26 -6.87
CA GLU A 289 -1.61 20.21 -6.16
C GLU A 289 -1.21 18.76 -5.81
N PHE A 290 -2.17 17.90 -5.56
CA PHE A 290 -1.91 16.48 -5.34
C PHE A 290 -1.34 15.79 -6.58
N LYS A 291 -1.82 16.17 -7.77
CA LYS A 291 -1.28 15.66 -9.04
C LYS A 291 0.16 16.12 -9.26
N GLU A 292 0.48 17.37 -8.94
CA GLU A 292 1.83 17.92 -9.02
C GLU A 292 2.78 17.17 -8.07
N TRP A 293 2.36 16.96 -6.82
CA TRP A 293 3.08 16.14 -5.86
C TRP A 293 3.29 14.71 -6.34
N ALA A 294 2.26 14.05 -6.84
CA ALA A 294 2.34 12.68 -7.34
C ALA A 294 3.29 12.55 -8.54
N LEU A 295 3.31 13.55 -9.43
CA LEU A 295 4.27 13.61 -10.52
C LEU A 295 5.71 13.76 -10.01
N GLN A 296 5.92 14.60 -8.97
CA GLN A 296 7.23 14.73 -8.35
C GLN A 296 7.68 13.42 -7.68
N VAL A 297 6.78 12.67 -7.05
CA VAL A 297 7.08 11.33 -6.51
C VAL A 297 7.65 10.41 -7.58
N LYS A 298 7.03 10.36 -8.77
CA LYS A 298 7.54 9.54 -9.91
C LYS A 298 8.90 10.03 -10.39
N LYS A 299 9.09 11.35 -10.55
CA LYS A 299 10.37 11.92 -10.96
C LYS A 299 11.48 11.58 -9.97
N ASN A 300 11.22 11.73 -8.68
CA ASN A 300 12.17 11.40 -7.64
C ASN A 300 12.51 9.90 -7.64
N ALA A 301 11.52 9.02 -7.80
CA ALA A 301 11.75 7.58 -7.86
C ALA A 301 12.61 7.20 -9.10
N ALA A 302 12.30 7.74 -10.26
CA ALA A 302 13.06 7.52 -11.48
C ALA A 302 14.50 8.02 -11.32
N LYS A 303 14.69 9.22 -10.75
CA LYS A 303 16.03 9.81 -10.52
C LYS A 303 16.83 9.00 -9.52
N LEU A 304 16.24 8.57 -8.40
CA LEU A 304 16.93 7.75 -7.42
C LEU A 304 17.36 6.40 -8.02
N ALA A 305 16.48 5.75 -8.79
CA ALA A 305 16.80 4.50 -9.48
C ALA A 305 17.97 4.70 -10.48
N GLU A 306 17.94 5.76 -11.29
CA GLU A 306 19.01 6.12 -12.22
C GLU A 306 20.36 6.30 -11.50
N GLU A 307 20.36 7.05 -10.41
CA GLU A 307 21.59 7.34 -9.64
C GLU A 307 22.15 6.10 -8.95
N LEU A 308 21.30 5.21 -8.45
CA LEU A 308 21.74 3.93 -7.90
C LEU A 308 22.33 3.03 -8.98
N ILE A 309 21.70 2.96 -10.17
CA ILE A 309 22.24 2.18 -11.32
C ILE A 309 23.60 2.72 -11.75
N LYS A 310 23.78 4.05 -11.86
CA LYS A 310 25.09 4.68 -12.16
C LYS A 310 26.17 4.29 -11.17
N ARG A 311 25.81 4.03 -9.92
CA ARG A 311 26.70 3.58 -8.85
C ARG A 311 26.88 2.07 -8.79
N GLY A 312 26.35 1.33 -9.77
CA GLY A 312 26.52 -0.12 -9.92
C GLY A 312 25.53 -0.97 -9.10
N PHE A 313 24.47 -0.38 -8.55
CA PHE A 313 23.39 -1.15 -7.94
C PHE A 313 22.49 -1.76 -9.02
N ALA A 314 22.02 -2.96 -8.79
CA ALA A 314 20.98 -3.58 -9.61
C ALA A 314 19.58 -3.22 -9.06
N ILE A 315 18.76 -2.65 -9.92
CA ILE A 315 17.34 -2.41 -9.63
C ILE A 315 16.52 -3.51 -10.30
N VAL A 316 15.71 -4.24 -9.53
CA VAL A 316 14.86 -5.29 -10.08
C VAL A 316 13.98 -4.71 -11.20
N SER A 317 13.88 -5.41 -12.32
CA SER A 317 13.26 -4.96 -13.58
C SER A 317 13.93 -3.76 -14.27
N GLY A 318 15.12 -3.34 -13.85
CA GLY A 318 15.90 -2.28 -14.50
C GLY A 318 15.40 -0.85 -14.27
N GLY A 319 14.55 -0.62 -13.26
CA GLY A 319 14.05 0.73 -12.94
C GLY A 319 12.65 0.72 -12.33
N THR A 320 11.94 1.85 -12.38
CA THR A 320 10.61 2.01 -11.81
C THR A 320 9.69 2.85 -12.69
N ASP A 321 8.41 2.48 -12.72
CA ASP A 321 7.33 3.24 -13.35
C ASP A 321 6.46 3.96 -12.29
N ASN A 322 6.70 3.68 -11.00
CA ASN A 322 5.89 4.18 -9.89
C ASN A 322 6.72 4.91 -8.82
N HIS A 323 6.38 4.77 -7.55
CA HIS A 323 6.97 5.46 -6.40
C HIS A 323 8.06 4.66 -5.68
N SER A 324 8.28 3.39 -6.06
CA SER A 324 9.14 2.47 -5.33
C SER A 324 10.10 1.73 -6.23
N MET A 325 11.17 1.21 -5.63
CA MET A 325 12.13 0.33 -6.30
C MET A 325 12.64 -0.72 -5.34
N LEU A 326 13.02 -1.86 -5.90
CA LEU A 326 13.66 -2.95 -5.18
C LEU A 326 15.11 -3.05 -5.63
N VAL A 327 16.03 -2.82 -4.71
CA VAL A 327 17.47 -2.87 -4.94
C VAL A 327 17.97 -4.28 -4.64
N ASP A 328 18.53 -4.96 -5.62
CA ASP A 328 19.23 -6.23 -5.45
C ASP A 328 20.70 -5.98 -5.10
N LEU A 329 21.10 -6.31 -3.89
CA LEU A 329 22.45 -6.07 -3.39
C LEU A 329 23.47 -7.07 -3.92
N ARG A 330 23.03 -8.23 -4.43
CA ARG A 330 23.92 -9.34 -4.81
C ARG A 330 24.93 -8.97 -5.90
N THR A 331 24.54 -8.06 -6.80
CA THR A 331 25.42 -7.67 -7.91
C THR A 331 26.62 -6.84 -7.43
N LYS A 332 26.37 -5.84 -6.58
CA LYS A 332 27.43 -4.92 -6.11
C LYS A 332 28.10 -5.43 -4.85
N TYR A 333 27.35 -6.04 -3.94
CA TYR A 333 27.80 -6.51 -2.63
C TYR A 333 27.39 -7.96 -2.38
N PRO A 334 28.06 -8.95 -2.98
CA PRO A 334 27.61 -10.36 -2.95
C PRO A 334 27.42 -10.94 -1.54
N ASN A 335 28.19 -10.45 -0.57
CA ASN A 335 28.14 -10.92 0.81
C ASN A 335 27.21 -10.12 1.73
N LEU A 336 26.76 -8.94 1.29
CA LEU A 336 25.89 -8.07 2.06
C LEU A 336 24.45 -8.61 2.07
N THR A 337 23.87 -8.75 3.26
CA THR A 337 22.45 -9.10 3.39
C THR A 337 21.59 -7.84 3.50
N GLY A 338 20.31 -7.96 3.10
CA GLY A 338 19.36 -6.87 3.31
C GLY A 338 19.23 -6.47 4.78
N LYS A 339 19.36 -7.44 5.71
CA LYS A 339 19.35 -7.20 7.16
C LYS A 339 20.50 -6.30 7.63
N VAL A 340 21.70 -6.52 7.15
CA VAL A 340 22.87 -5.70 7.51
C VAL A 340 22.75 -4.32 6.87
N ALA A 341 22.34 -4.27 5.59
CA ALA A 341 22.13 -3.01 4.88
C ALA A 341 21.05 -2.14 5.58
N GLU A 342 19.90 -2.72 5.92
CA GLU A 342 18.83 -2.04 6.67
C GLU A 342 19.37 -1.47 7.99
N LYS A 343 20.06 -2.28 8.79
CA LYS A 343 20.62 -1.87 10.09
C LYS A 343 21.59 -0.69 9.95
N ALA A 344 22.51 -0.74 8.99
CA ALA A 344 23.50 0.31 8.77
C ALA A 344 22.86 1.62 8.29
N LEU A 345 21.93 1.55 7.34
CA LEU A 345 21.21 2.72 6.82
C LEU A 345 20.33 3.38 7.89
N VAL A 346 19.58 2.59 8.66
CA VAL A 346 18.77 3.10 9.78
C VAL A 346 19.66 3.77 10.83
N ALA A 347 20.85 3.24 11.11
CA ALA A 347 21.81 3.87 12.03
C ALA A 347 22.37 5.20 11.49
N ALA A 348 22.30 5.43 10.18
CA ALA A 348 22.62 6.70 9.53
C ALA A 348 21.41 7.62 9.33
N ASP A 349 20.27 7.35 9.99
CA ASP A 349 18.99 8.04 9.85
C ASP A 349 18.42 8.02 8.41
N ILE A 350 18.72 6.95 7.66
CA ILE A 350 18.12 6.65 6.36
C ILE A 350 17.22 5.43 6.55
N THR A 351 15.92 5.67 6.67
CA THR A 351 14.95 4.61 6.99
C THR A 351 14.53 3.85 5.75
N VAL A 352 14.85 2.57 5.70
CA VAL A 352 14.53 1.63 4.62
C VAL A 352 14.03 0.31 5.21
N ASN A 353 13.54 -0.61 4.39
CA ASN A 353 13.28 -1.98 4.84
C ASN A 353 14.05 -3.02 4.01
N LYS A 354 14.56 -4.06 4.67
CA LYS A 354 15.04 -5.23 3.96
C LYS A 354 13.90 -5.90 3.20
N ASN A 355 14.19 -6.45 2.04
CA ASN A 355 13.20 -7.11 1.21
C ASN A 355 13.83 -8.29 0.46
N MET A 356 13.06 -9.38 0.32
CA MET A 356 13.46 -10.44 -0.60
C MET A 356 13.48 -9.90 -2.02
N VAL A 357 14.42 -10.37 -2.82
CA VAL A 357 14.44 -10.13 -4.26
C VAL A 357 13.89 -11.37 -4.99
N PRO A 358 13.34 -11.22 -6.20
CA PRO A 358 12.88 -12.39 -6.96
C PRO A 358 13.97 -13.45 -7.04
N PHE A 359 13.58 -14.71 -6.84
CA PHE A 359 14.50 -15.86 -6.81
C PHE A 359 15.62 -15.73 -5.76
N ASP A 360 15.31 -15.11 -4.62
CA ASP A 360 16.24 -14.98 -3.51
C ASP A 360 16.55 -16.36 -2.92
N THR A 361 17.84 -16.62 -2.69
CA THR A 361 18.32 -17.86 -2.04
C THR A 361 18.49 -17.72 -0.54
N ARG A 362 18.40 -16.49 -0.02
CA ARG A 362 18.47 -16.21 1.43
C ARG A 362 17.07 -16.25 2.05
N SER A 363 17.01 -16.52 3.34
CA SER A 363 15.75 -16.54 4.07
C SER A 363 15.11 -15.14 4.15
N ALA A 364 13.81 -15.09 4.40
CA ALA A 364 13.07 -13.82 4.62
C ALA A 364 13.61 -13.00 5.82
N PHE A 365 14.36 -13.61 6.73
CA PHE A 365 14.99 -12.92 7.86
C PHE A 365 16.30 -12.22 7.50
N GLN A 366 16.96 -12.66 6.44
CA GLN A 366 18.23 -12.10 5.95
C GLN A 366 18.03 -11.23 4.73
N THR A 367 17.33 -11.73 3.73
CA THR A 367 17.08 -11.16 2.40
C THR A 367 18.34 -10.76 1.63
N SER A 368 18.19 -10.51 0.34
CA SER A 368 19.27 -10.04 -0.53
C SER A 368 19.06 -8.63 -1.07
N GLY A 369 18.00 -7.96 -0.65
CA GLY A 369 17.64 -6.63 -1.12
C GLY A 369 17.14 -5.69 -0.05
N ILE A 370 17.00 -4.44 -0.46
CA ILE A 370 16.29 -3.38 0.26
C ILE A 370 15.25 -2.76 -0.67
N ARG A 371 14.11 -2.37 -0.10
CA ARG A 371 13.07 -1.64 -0.83
C ARG A 371 13.15 -0.16 -0.46
N LEU A 372 13.08 0.70 -1.48
CA LEU A 372 13.09 2.15 -1.36
C LEU A 372 11.83 2.73 -2.00
N GLY A 373 11.41 3.90 -1.52
CA GLY A 373 10.34 4.68 -2.10
C GLY A 373 10.48 6.16 -1.80
N THR A 374 9.80 6.98 -2.56
CA THR A 374 9.96 8.44 -2.54
C THR A 374 8.74 9.25 -2.05
N PRO A 375 7.58 8.66 -1.65
CA PRO A 375 6.43 9.46 -1.25
C PRO A 375 6.71 10.37 -0.05
N ALA A 376 7.23 9.81 1.04
CA ALA A 376 7.45 10.54 2.28
C ALA A 376 8.45 11.69 2.11
N ILE A 377 9.60 11.43 1.46
CA ILE A 377 10.59 12.48 1.24
C ILE A 377 10.10 13.56 0.26
N THR A 378 9.27 13.19 -0.73
CA THR A 378 8.63 14.15 -1.64
C THR A 378 7.62 15.03 -0.93
N THR A 379 6.87 14.50 0.03
CA THR A 379 5.95 15.27 0.87
C THR A 379 6.68 16.34 1.68
N ARG A 380 7.96 16.12 1.97
CA ARG A 380 8.86 17.11 2.61
C ARG A 380 9.48 18.11 1.63
N GLY A 381 9.07 18.12 0.38
CA GLY A 381 9.55 19.07 -0.65
C GLY A 381 10.80 18.63 -1.40
N ALA A 382 11.27 17.39 -1.24
CA ALA A 382 12.41 16.87 -1.97
C ALA A 382 12.18 16.82 -3.48
N LYS A 383 13.22 17.14 -4.23
CA LYS A 383 13.28 17.05 -5.69
C LYS A 383 14.48 16.20 -6.12
N GLU A 384 14.71 16.13 -7.43
CA GLU A 384 15.70 15.24 -8.05
C GLU A 384 17.13 15.46 -7.56
N ASP A 385 17.49 16.67 -7.16
CA ASP A 385 18.83 17.00 -6.63
C ASP A 385 19.09 16.29 -5.28
N LEU A 386 18.07 16.19 -4.42
CA LEU A 386 18.20 15.42 -3.18
C LEU A 386 18.34 13.92 -3.46
N MET A 387 17.74 13.39 -4.52
CA MET A 387 17.86 11.97 -4.88
C MET A 387 19.30 11.57 -5.22
N VAL A 388 20.08 12.49 -5.80
CA VAL A 388 21.53 12.29 -6.04
C VAL A 388 22.25 12.11 -4.71
N LYS A 389 22.03 13.01 -3.74
CA LYS A 389 22.64 12.94 -2.40
C LYS A 389 22.23 11.68 -1.64
N ILE A 390 20.95 11.28 -1.74
CA ILE A 390 20.45 10.05 -1.11
C ILE A 390 21.20 8.83 -1.67
N ALA A 391 21.38 8.75 -2.98
CA ALA A 391 22.13 7.65 -3.59
C ALA A 391 23.60 7.63 -3.15
N GLU A 392 24.24 8.80 -2.98
CA GLU A 392 25.59 8.93 -2.44
C GLU A 392 25.68 8.44 -1.00
N PHE A 393 24.77 8.87 -0.13
CA PHE A 393 24.74 8.45 1.26
C PHE A 393 24.49 6.94 1.41
N ILE A 394 23.59 6.37 0.60
CA ILE A 394 23.34 4.92 0.59
C ILE A 394 24.62 4.17 0.19
N GLU A 395 25.28 4.59 -0.87
CA GLU A 395 26.52 3.96 -1.34
C GLU A 395 27.63 4.04 -0.29
N GLU A 396 27.84 5.21 0.31
CA GLU A 396 28.90 5.44 1.30
C GLU A 396 28.71 4.54 2.54
N VAL A 397 27.48 4.44 3.06
CA VAL A 397 27.17 3.55 4.20
C VAL A 397 27.34 2.08 3.82
N LEU A 398 26.88 1.67 2.64
CA LEU A 398 26.92 0.27 2.23
C LEU A 398 28.29 -0.22 1.76
N ASN A 399 29.23 0.69 1.43
CA ASN A 399 30.62 0.34 1.17
C ASN A 399 31.34 -0.18 2.43
N ASP A 400 30.96 0.29 3.61
CA ASP A 400 31.53 -0.15 4.90
C ASP A 400 30.45 -0.13 6.00
N PRO A 401 29.49 -1.08 5.94
CA PRO A 401 28.27 -1.03 6.74
C PRO A 401 28.47 -1.32 8.26
N GLU A 402 29.69 -1.69 8.67
CA GLU A 402 30.04 -1.89 10.07
C GLU A 402 30.91 -0.77 10.65
N ASN A 403 31.28 0.22 9.83
CA ASN A 403 32.14 1.34 10.22
C ASN A 403 31.29 2.45 10.92
N GLU A 404 31.32 2.43 12.24
CA GLU A 404 30.57 3.39 13.05
C GLU A 404 30.93 4.86 12.76
N ALA A 405 32.20 5.15 12.39
CA ALA A 405 32.63 6.53 12.09
C ALA A 405 32.02 7.02 10.76
N VAL A 406 31.98 6.16 9.73
CA VAL A 406 31.30 6.46 8.44
C VAL A 406 29.82 6.66 8.66
N ILE A 407 29.15 5.74 9.37
CA ILE A 407 27.72 5.83 9.70
C ILE A 407 27.41 7.12 10.44
N ALA A 408 28.19 7.48 11.47
CA ALA A 408 28.01 8.71 12.23
C ALA A 408 28.21 9.98 11.39
N SER A 409 29.20 9.97 10.49
CA SER A 409 29.45 11.08 9.55
C SER A 409 28.29 11.26 8.57
N VAL A 410 27.78 10.17 7.99
CA VAL A 410 26.62 10.22 7.07
C VAL A 410 25.38 10.68 7.84
N ARG A 411 25.12 10.14 9.03
CA ARG A 411 23.99 10.56 9.88
C ARG A 411 24.00 12.05 10.14
N GLN A 412 25.16 12.64 10.48
CA GLN A 412 25.25 14.08 10.70
C GLN A 412 24.87 14.87 9.44
N ARG A 413 25.38 14.47 8.27
CA ARG A 413 25.04 15.13 6.99
C ARG A 413 23.58 14.93 6.59
N VAL A 414 22.99 13.78 6.86
CA VAL A 414 21.56 13.51 6.67
C VAL A 414 20.76 14.50 7.53
N ASN A 415 21.07 14.58 8.82
CA ASN A 415 20.35 15.48 9.75
C ASN A 415 20.51 16.96 9.36
N ASP A 416 21.69 17.35 8.87
CA ASP A 416 21.92 18.73 8.41
C ASP A 416 21.08 19.06 7.17
N VAL A 417 21.06 18.17 6.18
CA VAL A 417 20.23 18.33 4.97
C VAL A 417 18.75 18.40 5.32
N MET A 418 18.29 17.55 6.24
CA MET A 418 16.85 17.45 6.55
C MET A 418 16.31 18.66 7.32
N LYS A 419 17.16 19.56 7.85
CA LYS A 419 16.72 20.85 8.43
C LYS A 419 16.01 21.75 7.42
N ASP A 420 16.36 21.62 6.13
CA ASP A 420 15.78 22.42 5.04
C ASP A 420 14.47 21.82 4.49
N TYR A 421 14.07 20.65 4.99
CA TYR A 421 12.89 19.92 4.55
C TYR A 421 11.90 19.70 5.71
N PRO A 422 10.91 20.58 5.92
CA PRO A 422 9.90 20.41 6.97
C PRO A 422 9.03 19.19 6.72
N LEU A 423 8.29 18.69 7.74
CA LEU A 423 7.39 17.54 7.56
C LEU A 423 6.25 17.87 6.60
N PHE A 424 5.74 19.09 6.67
CA PHE A 424 4.67 19.59 5.81
C PHE A 424 5.21 20.76 4.97
N ALA A 425 5.50 20.51 3.70
CA ALA A 425 6.14 21.46 2.77
C ALA A 425 5.15 21.98 1.69
N TYR A 426 3.87 21.93 1.95
CA TYR A 426 2.81 22.35 1.02
C TYR A 426 1.69 23.10 1.75
#